data_a10f6261d61ed9030d50d26247d6f89f
#
_entry.id   a10f6261d61ed9030d50d26247d6f89f
#
_cell.length_a   1.000
_cell.length_b   1.000
_cell.length_c   1.000
_cell.angle_alpha   90.00
_cell.angle_beta   90.00
_cell.angle_gamma   90.00
#
_symmetry.space_group_name_H-M   'P 1'
#
loop_
_entity.id
_entity.type
_entity.pdbx_description
1 polymer ?
#
loop_
_entity_poly.entity_id
_entity_poly.type
_entity_poly.pdbx_seq_one_letter_code
_entity_poly.pdbx_strand_id
1 'polypeptide(L)'
;QVEGVRVTTGISILAAVGDGMVGTPGVSARLFAGLAQAGVNIRAIAQGASERNISVAIAAADATRGLRAVHSAFWLSPQTLSVGVIGPGNVGRALLAQLAQAAAQRDDGDQGGLDLRLRAIANSRCMHLAQRTLDPASAHAWLEDGQALDLDRFTAHVHAAHLPHAMIVDCSGSDAVAARYPNWLAAGIHVVTPNKQAGSGPLHRWRAIRAATRHGGHFRYEATVGAGLPVIQTLRNQLDTGDELLEVEGVFSGTLAWLFNSFDGSAPFSRLVEQARALGYTEPDPRDDLSGTDVARKLVILAREA
;
A
#
# COMPACT_ATOMS: atom_id res chain seq x y z
N GLN A 1 55.55 -21.53 1.43
CA GLN A 1 55.82 -20.69 0.21
C GLN A 1 54.52 -20.07 -0.20
N VAL A 2 54.46 -18.75 -0.43
CA VAL A 2 53.31 -18.04 -0.96
C VAL A 2 53.43 -18.09 -2.48
N GLU A 3 52.52 -18.77 -3.17
CA GLU A 3 52.58 -18.95 -4.62
C GLU A 3 52.12 -17.73 -5.43
N GLY A 4 51.43 -16.78 -4.79
CA GLY A 4 50.95 -15.56 -5.41
C GLY A 4 50.02 -14.73 -4.54
N VAL A 5 49.83 -13.47 -4.89
CA VAL A 5 48.92 -12.53 -4.28
C VAL A 5 47.93 -12.05 -5.33
N ARG A 6 46.62 -12.25 -5.09
CA ARG A 6 45.54 -11.71 -5.94
C ARG A 6 44.93 -10.48 -5.27
N VAL A 7 44.97 -9.34 -5.94
CA VAL A 7 44.31 -8.11 -5.50
C VAL A 7 42.98 -7.95 -6.22
N THR A 8 41.92 -7.74 -5.47
CA THR A 8 40.58 -7.43 -6.02
C THR A 8 40.23 -5.99 -5.67
N THR A 9 39.96 -5.17 -6.67
CA THR A 9 39.53 -3.77 -6.53
C THR A 9 38.02 -3.65 -6.56
N GLY A 10 37.49 -2.47 -6.24
CA GLY A 10 36.03 -2.21 -6.28
C GLY A 10 35.26 -2.90 -5.14
N ILE A 11 35.91 -3.08 -4.00
CA ILE A 11 35.32 -3.68 -2.80
C ILE A 11 35.12 -2.59 -1.73
N SER A 12 33.97 -2.65 -1.06
CA SER A 12 33.68 -1.90 0.17
C SER A 12 33.47 -2.86 1.33
N ILE A 13 33.89 -2.45 2.52
CA ILE A 13 33.63 -3.17 3.76
C ILE A 13 32.47 -2.49 4.47
N LEU A 14 31.45 -3.26 4.81
CA LEU A 14 30.33 -2.84 5.64
C LEU A 14 30.43 -3.60 6.97
N ALA A 15 30.33 -2.88 8.07
CA ALA A 15 30.45 -3.48 9.39
C ALA A 15 29.25 -3.08 10.28
N ALA A 16 28.70 -4.06 10.99
CA ALA A 16 27.85 -3.83 12.16
C ALA A 16 28.75 -3.88 13.40
N VAL A 17 28.69 -2.83 14.21
CA VAL A 17 29.52 -2.69 15.43
C VAL A 17 28.62 -2.29 16.59
N GLY A 18 28.71 -3.01 17.72
CA GLY A 18 27.94 -2.66 18.92
C GLY A 18 28.19 -3.61 20.08
N ASP A 19 28.16 -3.07 21.30
CA ASP A 19 28.34 -3.87 22.53
C ASP A 19 27.12 -4.78 22.79
N GLY A 20 25.91 -4.37 22.37
CA GLY A 20 24.68 -5.18 22.51
C GLY A 20 24.62 -6.40 21.60
N MET A 21 25.65 -6.65 20.78
CA MET A 21 25.76 -7.82 19.91
C MET A 21 26.30 -9.06 20.65
N VAL A 22 27.06 -8.85 21.72
CA VAL A 22 27.73 -9.92 22.48
C VAL A 22 26.68 -10.86 23.10
N GLY A 23 26.77 -12.16 22.80
CA GLY A 23 25.87 -13.18 23.30
C GLY A 23 24.40 -13.04 22.81
N THR A 24 24.12 -12.16 21.84
CA THR A 24 22.77 -11.94 21.30
C THR A 24 22.53 -12.80 20.08
N PRO A 25 21.67 -13.84 20.16
CA PRO A 25 21.35 -14.69 19.01
C PRO A 25 20.67 -13.89 17.88
N GLY A 26 20.98 -14.26 16.62
CA GLY A 26 20.27 -13.73 15.45
C GLY A 26 20.85 -12.44 14.86
N VAL A 27 21.86 -11.80 15.48
CA VAL A 27 22.47 -10.57 14.94
C VAL A 27 23.06 -10.80 13.54
N SER A 28 23.84 -11.86 13.34
CA SER A 28 24.41 -12.22 12.03
C SER A 28 23.31 -12.54 11.01
N ALA A 29 22.28 -13.30 11.43
CA ALA A 29 21.15 -13.62 10.55
C ALA A 29 20.44 -12.36 10.06
N ARG A 30 20.24 -11.37 10.92
CA ARG A 30 19.62 -10.08 10.58
C ARG A 30 20.46 -9.28 9.58
N LEU A 31 21.77 -9.21 9.78
CA LEU A 31 22.71 -8.58 8.84
C LEU A 31 22.61 -9.20 7.45
N PHE A 32 22.72 -10.54 7.40
CA PHE A 32 22.75 -11.26 6.12
C PHE A 32 21.39 -11.25 5.41
N ALA A 33 20.30 -11.37 6.15
CA ALA A 33 18.95 -11.25 5.60
C ALA A 33 18.70 -9.87 4.98
N GLY A 34 19.13 -8.79 5.65
CA GLY A 34 19.02 -7.43 5.10
C GLY A 34 19.77 -7.26 3.79
N LEU A 35 20.98 -7.78 3.69
CA LEU A 35 21.77 -7.73 2.45
C LEU A 35 21.15 -8.60 1.35
N ALA A 36 20.68 -9.80 1.68
CA ALA A 36 20.04 -10.71 0.73
C ALA A 36 18.76 -10.11 0.13
N GLN A 37 17.88 -9.51 0.97
CA GLN A 37 16.67 -8.82 0.52
C GLN A 37 16.97 -7.64 -0.42
N ALA A 38 18.07 -6.94 -0.18
CA ALA A 38 18.52 -5.86 -1.05
C ALA A 38 19.26 -6.35 -2.32
N GLY A 39 19.39 -7.66 -2.54
CA GLY A 39 20.13 -8.22 -3.68
C GLY A 39 21.61 -7.90 -3.65
N VAL A 40 22.22 -7.74 -2.47
CA VAL A 40 23.65 -7.44 -2.29
C VAL A 40 24.40 -8.74 -2.02
N ASN A 41 25.32 -9.08 -2.94
CA ASN A 41 26.16 -10.26 -2.81
C ASN A 41 27.31 -10.03 -1.83
N ILE A 42 27.49 -10.93 -0.87
CA ILE A 42 28.58 -10.94 0.10
C ILE A 42 29.77 -11.73 -0.47
N ARG A 43 30.95 -11.11 -0.52
CA ARG A 43 32.18 -11.73 -1.04
C ARG A 43 33.04 -12.34 0.04
N ALA A 44 33.04 -11.75 1.23
CA ALA A 44 33.78 -12.26 2.39
C ALA A 44 33.07 -11.81 3.67
N ILE A 45 33.24 -12.59 4.73
CA ILE A 45 32.67 -12.33 6.06
C ILE A 45 33.81 -12.45 7.06
N ALA A 46 33.86 -11.55 8.03
CA ALA A 46 34.72 -11.62 9.17
C ALA A 46 33.96 -11.24 10.45
N GLN A 47 34.04 -12.08 11.46
CA GLN A 47 33.53 -11.79 12.79
C GLN A 47 34.64 -12.04 13.82
N GLY A 48 34.91 -11.06 14.66
CA GLY A 48 35.91 -11.18 15.72
C GLY A 48 35.40 -12.04 16.89
N ALA A 49 36.32 -12.65 17.62
CA ALA A 49 36.00 -13.46 18.82
C ALA A 49 35.32 -12.64 19.93
N SER A 50 35.40 -11.33 19.90
CA SER A 50 34.72 -10.43 20.85
C SER A 50 33.20 -10.32 20.59
N GLU A 51 32.71 -10.82 19.45
CA GLU A 51 31.32 -10.70 18.97
C GLU A 51 30.79 -9.26 18.84
N ARG A 52 31.67 -8.25 18.98
CA ARG A 52 31.30 -6.82 18.92
C ARG A 52 31.27 -6.26 17.51
N ASN A 53 31.67 -7.05 16.53
CA ASN A 53 31.76 -6.61 15.15
C ASN A 53 31.50 -7.79 14.20
N ILE A 54 30.71 -7.51 13.15
CA ILE A 54 30.56 -8.38 11.99
C ILE A 54 30.84 -7.53 10.77
N SER A 55 31.84 -7.90 9.99
CA SER A 55 32.25 -7.20 8.78
C SER A 55 31.97 -8.05 7.55
N VAL A 56 31.47 -7.44 6.49
CA VAL A 56 31.25 -8.07 5.19
C VAL A 56 31.89 -7.27 4.07
N ALA A 57 32.53 -7.96 3.15
CA ALA A 57 33.02 -7.37 1.92
C ALA A 57 31.98 -7.48 0.83
N ILE A 58 31.60 -6.37 0.21
CA ILE A 58 30.61 -6.25 -0.85
C ILE A 58 31.17 -5.45 -2.04
N ALA A 59 30.52 -5.48 -3.20
CA ALA A 59 30.91 -4.63 -4.30
C ALA A 59 30.74 -3.14 -3.93
N ALA A 60 31.68 -2.28 -4.27
CA ALA A 60 31.64 -0.85 -3.96
C ALA A 60 30.41 -0.15 -4.56
N ALA A 61 29.94 -0.61 -5.72
CA ALA A 61 28.71 -0.12 -6.35
C ALA A 61 27.45 -0.37 -5.49
N ASP A 62 27.48 -1.38 -4.62
CA ASP A 62 26.37 -1.76 -3.76
C ASP A 62 26.46 -1.14 -2.35
N ALA A 63 27.52 -0.39 -2.04
CA ALA A 63 27.81 0.07 -0.68
C ALA A 63 26.67 0.87 -0.06
N THR A 64 26.11 1.85 -0.77
CA THR A 64 25.01 2.67 -0.29
C THR A 64 23.73 1.85 -0.10
N ARG A 65 23.43 0.95 -1.04
CA ARG A 65 22.25 0.06 -0.97
C ARG A 65 22.39 -0.91 0.20
N GLY A 66 23.57 -1.53 0.34
CA GLY A 66 23.85 -2.44 1.44
C GLY A 66 23.80 -1.77 2.80
N LEU A 67 24.39 -0.56 2.94
CA LEU A 67 24.34 0.20 4.19
C LEU A 67 22.89 0.52 4.62
N ARG A 68 22.06 0.98 3.70
CA ARG A 68 20.65 1.27 3.97
C ARG A 68 19.87 0.02 4.37
N ALA A 69 20.09 -1.09 3.67
CA ALA A 69 19.42 -2.36 3.96
C ALA A 69 19.79 -2.91 5.35
N VAL A 70 21.06 -2.89 5.68
CA VAL A 70 21.54 -3.33 7.02
C VAL A 70 21.03 -2.40 8.11
N HIS A 71 21.12 -1.08 7.91
CA HIS A 71 20.55 -0.14 8.87
C HIS A 71 19.05 -0.41 9.08
N SER A 72 18.31 -0.62 8.00
CA SER A 72 16.89 -0.95 8.09
C SER A 72 16.63 -2.26 8.86
N ALA A 73 17.42 -3.30 8.60
CA ALA A 73 17.28 -4.59 9.26
C ALA A 73 17.54 -4.54 10.78
N PHE A 74 18.35 -3.58 11.26
CA PHE A 74 18.63 -3.43 12.70
C PHE A 74 17.72 -2.41 13.39
N TRP A 75 17.31 -1.34 12.71
CA TRP A 75 16.61 -0.22 13.32
C TRP A 75 15.14 -0.11 12.94
N LEU A 76 14.73 -0.79 11.84
CA LEU A 76 13.33 -0.83 11.49
C LEU A 76 12.66 -2.08 12.07
N SER A 77 11.40 -1.94 12.47
CA SER A 77 10.57 -3.09 12.79
C SER A 77 10.46 -3.99 11.55
N PRO A 78 10.48 -5.33 11.69
CA PRO A 78 10.10 -6.25 10.60
C PRO A 78 8.72 -5.93 10.01
N GLN A 79 7.90 -5.21 10.75
CA GLN A 79 6.57 -4.75 10.36
C GLN A 79 6.54 -3.32 9.82
N THR A 80 7.69 -2.76 9.39
CA THR A 80 7.71 -1.43 8.73
C THR A 80 7.05 -1.50 7.37
N LEU A 81 6.01 -0.69 7.19
CA LEU A 81 5.20 -0.60 5.98
C LEU A 81 5.38 0.78 5.33
N SER A 82 5.95 0.82 4.13
CA SER A 82 6.02 2.01 3.28
C SER A 82 4.68 2.23 2.61
N VAL A 83 4.06 3.38 2.82
CA VAL A 83 2.73 3.69 2.29
C VAL A 83 2.78 4.87 1.32
N GLY A 84 2.15 4.69 0.16
CA GLY A 84 1.80 5.74 -0.77
C GLY A 84 0.29 5.90 -0.87
N VAL A 85 -0.21 7.13 -0.82
CA VAL A 85 -1.64 7.44 -0.95
C VAL A 85 -1.91 8.20 -2.25
N ILE A 86 -2.83 7.71 -3.06
CA ILE A 86 -3.28 8.34 -4.31
C ILE A 86 -4.74 8.77 -4.14
N GLY A 87 -5.06 10.02 -4.49
CA GLY A 87 -6.42 10.56 -4.44
C GLY A 87 -6.83 11.04 -3.06
N PRO A 88 -6.22 12.11 -2.49
CA PRO A 88 -6.61 12.69 -1.21
C PRO A 88 -7.88 13.56 -1.33
N GLY A 89 -8.94 12.98 -1.91
CA GLY A 89 -10.30 13.51 -1.91
C GLY A 89 -11.01 13.24 -0.58
N ASN A 90 -12.34 13.16 -0.58
CA ASN A 90 -13.11 12.92 0.66
C ASN A 90 -12.68 11.65 1.38
N VAL A 91 -12.63 10.53 0.67
CA VAL A 91 -12.22 9.23 1.25
C VAL A 91 -10.75 9.24 1.66
N GLY A 92 -9.86 9.76 0.80
CA GLY A 92 -8.43 9.82 1.10
C GLY A 92 -8.09 10.70 2.30
N ARG A 93 -8.78 11.85 2.48
CA ARG A 93 -8.63 12.71 3.67
C ARG A 93 -9.12 12.02 4.94
N ALA A 94 -10.26 11.33 4.87
CA ALA A 94 -10.77 10.56 6.01
C ALA A 94 -9.78 9.47 6.43
N LEU A 95 -9.20 8.76 5.46
CA LEU A 95 -8.14 7.78 5.72
C LEU A 95 -6.91 8.43 6.38
N LEU A 96 -6.42 9.55 5.84
CA LEU A 96 -5.26 10.25 6.40
C LEU A 96 -5.51 10.72 7.84
N ALA A 97 -6.73 11.19 8.14
CA ALA A 97 -7.12 11.55 9.51
C ALA A 97 -7.11 10.34 10.46
N GLN A 98 -7.61 9.18 10.01
CA GLN A 98 -7.57 7.94 10.79
C GLN A 98 -6.13 7.46 11.01
N LEU A 99 -5.26 7.56 10.01
CA LEU A 99 -3.85 7.23 10.14
C LEU A 99 -3.12 8.15 11.13
N ALA A 100 -3.43 9.45 11.13
CA ALA A 100 -2.90 10.40 12.09
C ALA A 100 -3.34 10.06 13.52
N GLN A 101 -4.62 9.74 13.71
CA GLN A 101 -5.16 9.32 15.00
C GLN A 101 -4.51 8.02 15.49
N ALA A 102 -4.37 7.02 14.63
CA ALA A 102 -3.71 5.77 14.97
C ALA A 102 -2.23 5.96 15.32
N ALA A 103 -1.52 6.87 14.63
CA ALA A 103 -0.15 7.21 14.95
C ALA A 103 -0.01 7.89 16.32
N ALA A 104 -0.95 8.78 16.68
CA ALA A 104 -0.96 9.47 17.97
C ALA A 104 -1.32 8.57 19.16
N GLN A 105 -2.01 7.46 18.92
CA GLN A 105 -2.41 6.49 19.97
C GLN A 105 -1.33 5.44 20.25
N ARG A 106 -0.24 5.42 19.49
CA ARG A 106 0.86 4.50 19.75
C ARG A 106 1.62 4.94 21.00
N ASP A 107 1.75 4.01 21.91
CA ASP A 107 2.64 4.17 23.08
C ASP A 107 4.08 3.94 22.62
N ASP A 108 5.01 4.86 22.96
CA ASP A 108 6.43 4.78 22.58
C ASP A 108 7.13 3.50 23.10
N GLY A 109 6.45 2.70 23.93
CA GLY A 109 6.94 1.45 24.49
C GLY A 109 6.55 0.19 23.72
N ASP A 110 5.63 0.23 22.78
CA ASP A 110 5.20 -0.95 22.01
C ASP A 110 6.15 -1.24 20.82
N GLN A 111 7.22 -1.99 21.12
CA GLN A 111 8.22 -2.40 20.11
C GLN A 111 7.69 -3.46 19.11
N GLY A 112 6.48 -3.98 19.29
CA GLY A 112 5.87 -5.01 18.44
C GLY A 112 4.89 -4.50 17.39
N GLY A 113 4.52 -3.21 17.39
CA GLY A 113 3.50 -2.64 16.52
C GLY A 113 3.94 -2.39 15.08
N LEU A 114 2.97 -2.33 14.15
CA LEU A 114 3.17 -1.98 12.73
C LEU A 114 3.73 -0.56 12.60
N ASP A 115 4.96 -0.39 12.08
CA ASP A 115 5.58 0.90 11.78
C ASP A 115 5.11 1.37 10.39
N LEU A 116 4.05 2.17 10.36
CA LEU A 116 3.47 2.68 9.13
C LEU A 116 4.13 4.02 8.76
N ARG A 117 4.73 4.09 7.58
CA ARG A 117 5.42 5.27 7.07
C ARG A 117 4.76 5.79 5.81
N LEU A 118 4.02 6.90 5.93
CA LEU A 118 3.50 7.60 4.77
C LEU A 118 4.65 8.30 4.04
N ARG A 119 5.06 7.76 2.89
CA ARG A 119 6.22 8.22 2.13
C ARG A 119 5.89 8.97 0.86
N ALA A 120 4.69 8.79 0.36
CA ALA A 120 4.26 9.44 -0.88
C ALA A 120 2.77 9.77 -0.85
N ILE A 121 2.41 10.91 -1.42
CA ILE A 121 1.03 11.30 -1.67
C ILE A 121 0.90 11.87 -3.08
N ALA A 122 -0.21 11.56 -3.77
CA ALA A 122 -0.45 12.05 -5.13
C ALA A 122 -1.93 12.35 -5.37
N ASN A 123 -2.18 13.33 -6.23
CA ASN A 123 -3.48 13.57 -6.85
C ASN A 123 -3.40 13.34 -8.37
N SER A 124 -4.40 13.77 -9.14
CA SER A 124 -4.42 13.61 -10.60
C SER A 124 -3.39 14.46 -11.36
N ARG A 125 -2.71 15.40 -10.72
CA ARG A 125 -1.80 16.38 -11.36
C ARG A 125 -0.40 16.34 -10.79
N CYS A 126 -0.27 16.21 -9.48
CA CYS A 126 0.99 16.30 -8.79
C CYS A 126 1.17 15.22 -7.73
N MET A 127 2.42 15.03 -7.31
CA MET A 127 2.81 14.13 -6.24
C MET A 127 3.86 14.77 -5.36
N HIS A 128 3.93 14.30 -4.10
CA HIS A 128 5.02 14.60 -3.18
C HIS A 128 5.65 13.30 -2.70
N LEU A 129 6.98 13.24 -2.74
CA LEU A 129 7.80 12.09 -2.36
C LEU A 129 8.69 12.47 -1.18
N ALA A 130 8.42 11.93 0.00
CA ALA A 130 9.14 12.28 1.22
C ALA A 130 10.38 11.40 1.43
N GLN A 131 11.48 12.00 1.84
CA GLN A 131 12.71 11.28 2.19
C GLN A 131 12.53 10.39 3.43
N ARG A 132 11.70 10.82 4.38
CA ARG A 132 11.34 10.10 5.60
C ARG A 132 9.85 9.76 5.57
N THR A 133 9.12 10.06 6.62
CA THR A 133 7.67 9.92 6.69
C THR A 133 7.00 11.29 6.64
N LEU A 134 5.83 11.37 6.01
CA LEU A 134 4.94 12.53 6.09
C LEU A 134 4.06 12.35 7.33
N ASP A 135 3.74 13.46 7.97
CA ASP A 135 2.65 13.48 8.93
C ASP A 135 1.32 13.36 8.17
N PRO A 136 0.52 12.31 8.42
CA PRO A 136 -0.74 12.11 7.72
C PRO A 136 -1.73 13.28 7.89
N ALA A 137 -1.69 14.00 9.04
CA ALA A 137 -2.60 15.10 9.31
C ALA A 137 -2.40 16.28 8.34
N SER A 138 -1.17 16.53 7.92
CA SER A 138 -0.80 17.63 7.02
C SER A 138 -0.46 17.17 5.60
N ALA A 139 -0.52 15.87 5.32
CA ALA A 139 0.02 15.29 4.09
C ALA A 139 -0.57 15.89 2.80
N HIS A 140 -1.85 16.28 2.79
CA HIS A 140 -2.49 16.87 1.61
C HIS A 140 -1.91 18.24 1.24
N ALA A 141 -1.42 19.03 2.21
CA ALA A 141 -0.81 20.35 1.97
C ALA A 141 0.48 20.25 1.13
N TRP A 142 1.21 19.15 1.23
CA TRP A 142 2.43 18.93 0.46
C TRP A 142 2.21 18.81 -1.05
N LEU A 143 0.96 18.70 -1.50
CA LEU A 143 0.62 18.69 -2.93
C LEU A 143 0.57 20.10 -3.55
N GLU A 144 0.51 21.15 -2.74
CA GLU A 144 0.55 22.54 -3.23
C GLU A 144 1.88 22.83 -3.92
N ASP A 145 2.98 22.35 -3.33
CA ASP A 145 4.35 22.44 -3.89
C ASP A 145 4.80 21.12 -4.53
N GLY A 146 3.85 20.24 -4.90
CA GLY A 146 4.13 18.93 -5.45
C GLY A 146 4.72 18.99 -6.87
N GLN A 147 5.62 18.05 -7.17
CA GLN A 147 6.11 17.83 -8.53
C GLN A 147 5.03 17.17 -9.40
N ALA A 148 5.15 17.30 -10.74
CA ALA A 148 4.22 16.66 -11.68
C ALA A 148 4.07 15.16 -11.39
N LEU A 149 2.84 14.63 -11.53
CA LEU A 149 2.55 13.22 -11.29
C LEU A 149 3.32 12.32 -12.27
N ASP A 150 4.08 11.41 -11.71
CA ASP A 150 4.75 10.29 -12.38
C ASP A 150 4.52 9.04 -11.54
N LEU A 151 3.61 8.17 -12.00
CA LEU A 151 3.24 6.96 -11.25
C LEU A 151 4.39 5.94 -11.17
N ASP A 152 5.31 5.92 -12.10
CA ASP A 152 6.46 5.00 -12.06
C ASP A 152 7.47 5.46 -10.99
N ARG A 153 7.76 6.75 -10.94
CA ARG A 153 8.58 7.35 -9.86
C ARG A 153 7.91 7.23 -8.49
N PHE A 154 6.61 7.47 -8.42
CA PHE A 154 5.81 7.27 -7.20
C PHE A 154 5.94 5.84 -6.69
N THR A 155 5.70 4.87 -7.57
CA THR A 155 5.79 3.44 -7.25
C THR A 155 7.19 3.05 -6.79
N ALA A 156 8.23 3.44 -7.52
CA ALA A 156 9.62 3.15 -7.15
C ALA A 156 10.01 3.75 -5.79
N HIS A 157 9.47 4.93 -5.46
CA HIS A 157 9.73 5.58 -4.17
C HIS A 157 9.05 4.85 -3.00
N VAL A 158 7.80 4.39 -3.19
CA VAL A 158 7.06 3.60 -2.19
C VAL A 158 7.69 2.22 -2.05
N HIS A 159 8.01 1.55 -3.16
CA HIS A 159 8.64 0.23 -3.21
C HIS A 159 10.17 0.32 -3.11
N ALA A 160 10.66 0.96 -2.06
CA ALA A 160 12.10 1.11 -1.87
C ALA A 160 12.73 -0.20 -1.38
N ALA A 161 13.83 -0.62 -2.01
CA ALA A 161 14.50 -1.90 -1.75
C ALA A 161 14.99 -2.09 -0.30
N HIS A 162 15.07 -1.03 0.49
CA HIS A 162 15.48 -1.07 1.90
C HIS A 162 14.31 -1.15 2.88
N LEU A 163 13.06 -1.19 2.42
CA LEU A 163 11.87 -1.30 3.25
C LEU A 163 11.22 -2.67 3.03
N PRO A 164 10.87 -3.41 4.09
CA PRO A 164 10.43 -4.80 3.96
C PRO A 164 9.08 -4.94 3.25
N HIS A 165 8.19 -3.97 3.45
CA HIS A 165 6.84 -4.01 2.88
C HIS A 165 6.47 -2.67 2.25
N ALA A 166 5.73 -2.74 1.15
CA ALA A 166 5.20 -1.57 0.45
C ALA A 166 3.69 -1.71 0.22
N MET A 167 2.97 -0.60 0.38
CA MET A 167 1.54 -0.53 0.15
C MET A 167 1.19 0.74 -0.63
N ILE A 168 0.32 0.62 -1.61
CA ILE A 168 -0.31 1.76 -2.27
C ILE A 168 -1.80 1.74 -1.92
N VAL A 169 -2.28 2.85 -1.36
CA VAL A 169 -3.70 3.07 -1.09
C VAL A 169 -4.24 3.99 -2.18
N ASP A 170 -5.09 3.46 -3.05
CA ASP A 170 -5.74 4.24 -4.10
C ASP A 170 -7.16 4.62 -3.68
N CYS A 171 -7.34 5.87 -3.28
CA CYS A 171 -8.64 6.50 -2.97
C CYS A 171 -9.18 7.31 -4.17
N SER A 172 -8.63 7.14 -5.37
CA SER A 172 -9.13 7.79 -6.57
C SER A 172 -10.25 7.00 -7.25
N GLY A 173 -10.93 7.61 -8.23
CA GLY A 173 -11.82 6.90 -9.17
C GLY A 173 -11.13 6.61 -10.51
N SER A 174 -9.80 6.70 -10.61
CA SER A 174 -9.06 6.66 -11.85
C SER A 174 -8.92 5.25 -12.42
N ASP A 175 -9.34 5.05 -13.66
CA ASP A 175 -9.11 3.80 -14.39
C ASP A 175 -7.62 3.60 -14.74
N ALA A 176 -6.91 4.69 -15.02
CA ALA A 176 -5.48 4.66 -15.30
C ALA A 176 -4.65 4.19 -14.11
N VAL A 177 -5.04 4.56 -12.88
CA VAL A 177 -4.41 4.07 -11.64
C VAL A 177 -4.76 2.59 -11.43
N ALA A 178 -6.03 2.21 -11.58
CA ALA A 178 -6.46 0.82 -11.46
C ALA A 178 -5.77 -0.12 -12.46
N ALA A 179 -5.40 0.37 -13.64
CA ALA A 179 -4.66 -0.38 -14.65
C ALA A 179 -3.22 -0.76 -14.19
N ARG A 180 -2.67 -0.11 -13.18
CA ARG A 180 -1.34 -0.41 -12.61
C ARG A 180 -1.34 -1.54 -11.59
N TYR A 181 -2.49 -1.90 -11.04
CA TYR A 181 -2.57 -2.86 -9.94
C TYR A 181 -1.95 -4.23 -10.24
N PRO A 182 -2.14 -4.84 -11.42
CA PRO A 182 -1.50 -6.12 -11.71
C PRO A 182 0.03 -6.07 -11.56
N ASN A 183 0.66 -4.99 -12.05
CA ASN A 183 2.11 -4.81 -11.98
C ASN A 183 2.58 -4.54 -10.53
N TRP A 184 1.85 -3.73 -9.77
CA TRP A 184 2.16 -3.46 -8.37
C TRP A 184 2.09 -4.73 -7.52
N LEU A 185 1.00 -5.48 -7.66
CA LEU A 185 0.80 -6.74 -6.94
C LEU A 185 1.85 -7.80 -7.30
N ALA A 186 2.18 -7.94 -8.59
CA ALA A 186 3.23 -8.85 -9.04
C ALA A 186 4.63 -8.46 -8.50
N ALA A 187 4.87 -7.18 -8.27
CA ALA A 187 6.10 -6.67 -7.63
C ALA A 187 6.09 -6.83 -6.09
N GLY A 188 5.05 -7.40 -5.48
CA GLY A 188 4.93 -7.56 -4.03
C GLY A 188 4.36 -6.34 -3.30
N ILE A 189 3.91 -5.30 -4.01
CA ILE A 189 3.29 -4.13 -3.42
C ILE A 189 1.84 -4.46 -3.08
N HIS A 190 1.45 -4.24 -1.83
CA HIS A 190 0.06 -4.38 -1.41
C HIS A 190 -0.79 -3.23 -1.95
N VAL A 191 -2.03 -3.53 -2.34
CA VAL A 191 -2.97 -2.52 -2.82
C VAL A 191 -4.23 -2.55 -1.95
N VAL A 192 -4.61 -1.37 -1.43
CA VAL A 192 -5.86 -1.15 -0.68
C VAL A 192 -6.65 -0.08 -1.42
N THR A 193 -7.95 -0.31 -1.68
CA THR A 193 -8.69 0.64 -2.51
C THR A 193 -10.21 0.58 -2.35
N PRO A 194 -10.91 1.72 -2.33
CA PRO A 194 -12.34 1.85 -2.63
C PRO A 194 -12.63 2.01 -4.13
N ASN A 195 -11.59 2.09 -4.99
CA ASN A 195 -11.76 2.30 -6.45
C ASN A 195 -12.38 1.07 -7.12
N LYS A 196 -13.61 1.23 -7.59
CA LYS A 196 -14.38 0.15 -8.23
C LYS A 196 -13.84 -0.27 -9.59
N GLN A 197 -13.06 0.58 -10.29
CA GLN A 197 -12.58 0.33 -11.66
C GLN A 197 -11.72 -0.95 -11.79
N ALA A 198 -10.98 -1.31 -10.75
CA ALA A 198 -10.18 -2.53 -10.77
C ALA A 198 -11.06 -3.79 -10.77
N GLY A 199 -12.07 -3.81 -9.89
CA GLY A 199 -12.98 -4.95 -9.72
C GLY A 199 -14.08 -5.03 -10.79
N SER A 200 -14.58 -3.89 -11.29
CA SER A 200 -15.69 -3.84 -12.27
C SER A 200 -15.25 -3.61 -13.72
N GLY A 201 -14.00 -3.22 -13.95
CA GLY A 201 -13.45 -2.94 -15.27
C GLY A 201 -13.25 -4.20 -16.15
N PRO A 202 -12.37 -4.16 -17.14
CA PRO A 202 -12.19 -5.29 -18.08
C PRO A 202 -11.83 -6.60 -17.35
N LEU A 203 -12.46 -7.70 -17.75
CA LEU A 203 -12.26 -9.01 -17.09
C LEU A 203 -10.81 -9.51 -17.13
N HIS A 204 -10.06 -9.18 -18.18
CA HIS A 204 -8.65 -9.53 -18.27
C HIS A 204 -7.82 -8.85 -17.16
N ARG A 205 -8.14 -7.59 -16.80
CA ARG A 205 -7.50 -6.88 -15.69
C ARG A 205 -7.79 -7.58 -14.35
N TRP A 206 -9.05 -7.94 -14.10
CA TRP A 206 -9.44 -8.68 -12.90
C TRP A 206 -8.68 -10.01 -12.78
N ARG A 207 -8.61 -10.78 -13.86
CA ARG A 207 -7.85 -12.04 -13.90
C ARG A 207 -6.36 -11.83 -13.65
N ALA A 208 -5.77 -10.75 -14.19
CA ALA A 208 -4.38 -10.41 -13.94
C ALA A 208 -4.13 -10.03 -12.47
N ILE A 209 -5.03 -9.26 -11.84
CA ILE A 209 -4.98 -8.95 -10.41
C ILE A 209 -5.03 -10.25 -9.59
N ARG A 210 -6.00 -11.13 -9.85
CA ARG A 210 -6.14 -12.42 -9.12
C ARG A 210 -4.91 -13.33 -9.30
N ALA A 211 -4.31 -13.35 -10.46
CA ALA A 211 -3.08 -14.10 -10.72
C ALA A 211 -1.90 -13.51 -9.93
N ALA A 212 -1.75 -12.18 -9.91
CA ALA A 212 -0.67 -11.51 -9.21
C ALA A 212 -0.73 -11.67 -7.69
N THR A 213 -1.93 -11.75 -7.09
CA THR A 213 -2.10 -11.94 -5.64
C THR A 213 -1.72 -13.33 -5.13
N ARG A 214 -1.53 -14.33 -6.01
CA ARG A 214 -1.13 -15.70 -5.58
C ARG A 214 0.31 -15.76 -5.07
N HIS A 215 1.19 -14.89 -5.54
CA HIS A 215 2.62 -14.93 -5.29
C HIS A 215 3.22 -13.59 -4.90
N GLY A 216 2.41 -12.54 -4.82
CA GLY A 216 2.84 -11.16 -4.65
C GLY A 216 2.13 -10.43 -3.51
N GLY A 217 1.76 -9.19 -3.80
CA GLY A 217 1.08 -8.33 -2.84
C GLY A 217 -0.37 -8.73 -2.56
N HIS A 218 -0.90 -8.27 -1.44
CA HIS A 218 -2.31 -8.42 -1.11
C HIS A 218 -3.16 -7.35 -1.77
N PHE A 219 -4.33 -7.74 -2.28
CA PHE A 219 -5.33 -6.83 -2.83
C PHE A 219 -6.52 -6.76 -1.87
N ARG A 220 -6.75 -5.57 -1.30
CA ARG A 220 -7.83 -5.29 -0.35
C ARG A 220 -8.76 -4.22 -0.93
N TYR A 221 -10.00 -4.58 -1.21
CA TYR A 221 -10.99 -3.74 -1.88
C TYR A 221 -12.37 -3.80 -1.21
N GLU A 222 -12.41 -4.09 0.08
CA GLU A 222 -13.62 -4.20 0.89
C GLU A 222 -14.54 -2.98 0.71
N ALA A 223 -13.98 -1.77 0.76
CA ALA A 223 -14.73 -0.52 0.65
C ALA A 223 -15.30 -0.23 -0.75
N THR A 224 -15.15 -1.13 -1.72
CA THR A 224 -15.79 -0.99 -3.05
C THR A 224 -17.26 -1.34 -3.04
N VAL A 225 -17.72 -2.22 -2.12
CA VAL A 225 -19.11 -2.64 -1.96
C VAL A 225 -19.48 -2.61 -0.49
N GLY A 226 -20.59 -1.94 -0.16
CA GLY A 226 -21.10 -1.89 1.21
C GLY A 226 -20.40 -0.91 2.14
N ALA A 227 -19.57 -0.01 1.62
CA ALA A 227 -18.81 0.99 2.38
C ALA A 227 -17.99 0.36 3.53
N GLY A 228 -18.39 0.55 4.80
CA GLY A 228 -17.72 -0.03 5.97
C GLY A 228 -18.23 -1.41 6.38
N LEU A 229 -19.19 -1.98 5.65
CA LEU A 229 -19.69 -3.33 5.95
C LEU A 229 -18.74 -4.40 5.39
N PRO A 230 -18.48 -5.50 6.10
CA PRO A 230 -17.56 -6.57 5.66
C PRO A 230 -18.23 -7.51 4.64
N VAL A 231 -18.69 -6.97 3.50
CA VAL A 231 -19.48 -7.72 2.50
C VAL A 231 -18.60 -8.73 1.77
N ILE A 232 -17.47 -8.26 1.22
CA ILE A 232 -16.55 -9.10 0.43
C ILE A 232 -15.86 -10.13 1.33
N GLN A 233 -15.43 -9.74 2.53
CA GLN A 233 -14.79 -10.67 3.46
C GLN A 233 -15.77 -11.75 3.92
N THR A 234 -17.02 -11.41 4.19
CA THR A 234 -18.06 -12.39 4.56
C THR A 234 -18.30 -13.38 3.43
N LEU A 235 -18.45 -12.88 2.18
CA LEU A 235 -18.62 -13.73 1.00
C LEU A 235 -17.45 -14.69 0.83
N ARG A 236 -16.21 -14.20 0.95
CA ARG A 236 -15.00 -15.04 0.89
C ARG A 236 -14.99 -16.12 1.95
N ASN A 237 -15.29 -15.77 3.19
CA ASN A 237 -15.30 -16.74 4.29
C ASN A 237 -16.30 -17.87 4.04
N GLN A 238 -17.48 -17.56 3.49
CA GLN A 238 -18.47 -18.56 3.12
C GLN A 238 -17.96 -19.48 2.00
N LEU A 239 -17.44 -18.91 0.91
CA LEU A 239 -16.89 -19.69 -0.21
C LEU A 239 -15.69 -20.54 0.21
N ASP A 240 -14.79 -20.01 1.02
CA ASP A 240 -13.61 -20.72 1.53
C ASP A 240 -13.97 -21.87 2.47
N THR A 241 -15.12 -21.81 3.14
CA THR A 241 -15.65 -22.87 4.00
C THR A 241 -16.53 -23.89 3.24
N GLY A 242 -16.73 -23.71 1.93
CA GLY A 242 -17.41 -24.64 1.06
C GLY A 242 -18.90 -24.34 0.85
N ASP A 243 -19.37 -23.15 1.27
CA ASP A 243 -20.71 -22.69 0.93
C ASP A 243 -20.82 -22.34 -0.55
N GLU A 244 -22.03 -22.43 -1.09
CA GLU A 244 -22.35 -22.09 -2.46
C GLU A 244 -23.23 -20.81 -2.48
N LEU A 245 -22.80 -19.81 -3.23
CA LEU A 245 -23.57 -18.58 -3.41
C LEU A 245 -24.71 -18.84 -4.37
N LEU A 246 -25.96 -18.81 -3.87
CA LEU A 246 -27.17 -19.00 -4.67
C LEU A 246 -27.70 -17.68 -5.22
N GLU A 247 -27.73 -16.63 -4.38
CA GLU A 247 -28.34 -15.36 -4.72
C GLU A 247 -27.71 -14.21 -3.91
N VAL A 248 -27.65 -13.03 -4.52
CA VAL A 248 -27.28 -11.78 -3.85
C VAL A 248 -28.39 -10.76 -4.04
N GLU A 249 -29.06 -10.42 -2.97
CA GLU A 249 -30.16 -9.46 -2.97
C GLU A 249 -29.91 -8.35 -1.93
N GLY A 250 -30.27 -7.11 -2.26
CA GLY A 250 -30.12 -6.00 -1.34
C GLY A 250 -30.19 -4.61 -1.98
N VAL A 251 -30.03 -3.59 -1.13
CA VAL A 251 -29.94 -2.19 -1.54
C VAL A 251 -28.47 -1.83 -1.79
N PHE A 252 -28.06 -1.66 -3.04
CA PHE A 252 -26.69 -1.39 -3.44
C PHE A 252 -26.35 0.09 -3.63
N SER A 253 -27.34 0.99 -3.53
CA SER A 253 -27.15 2.43 -3.66
C SER A 253 -27.80 3.17 -2.50
N GLY A 254 -26.99 3.71 -1.60
CA GLY A 254 -27.44 4.63 -0.56
C GLY A 254 -28.01 5.92 -1.16
N THR A 255 -27.44 6.41 -2.25
CA THR A 255 -27.92 7.59 -2.98
C THR A 255 -29.33 7.40 -3.49
N LEU A 256 -29.59 6.33 -4.24
CA LEU A 256 -30.93 6.04 -4.78
C LEU A 256 -31.94 5.77 -3.66
N ALA A 257 -31.53 5.04 -2.62
CA ALA A 257 -32.39 4.80 -1.45
C ALA A 257 -32.80 6.13 -0.80
N TRP A 258 -31.83 7.03 -0.57
CA TRP A 258 -32.12 8.34 0.01
C TRP A 258 -33.02 9.18 -0.89
N LEU A 259 -32.72 9.25 -2.20
CA LEU A 259 -33.51 10.01 -3.18
C LEU A 259 -34.96 9.54 -3.22
N PHE A 260 -35.18 8.23 -3.36
CA PHE A 260 -36.56 7.68 -3.47
C PHE A 260 -37.34 7.70 -2.15
N ASN A 261 -36.66 7.59 -1.00
CA ASN A 261 -37.32 7.75 0.30
C ASN A 261 -37.63 9.22 0.61
N SER A 262 -36.89 10.17 0.06
CA SER A 262 -37.11 11.60 0.32
C SER A 262 -38.01 12.28 -0.71
N PHE A 263 -38.29 11.65 -1.84
CA PHE A 263 -39.10 12.23 -2.91
C PHE A 263 -40.59 12.02 -2.64
N ASP A 264 -41.26 13.09 -2.30
CA ASP A 264 -42.72 13.13 -2.02
C ASP A 264 -43.55 13.88 -3.09
N GLY A 265 -42.89 14.37 -4.15
CA GLY A 265 -43.50 15.14 -5.23
C GLY A 265 -43.73 16.62 -4.91
N SER A 266 -43.36 17.11 -3.72
CA SER A 266 -43.53 18.52 -3.31
C SER A 266 -42.58 19.47 -4.03
N ALA A 267 -41.46 18.96 -4.54
CA ALA A 267 -40.46 19.71 -5.28
C ALA A 267 -39.93 18.91 -6.50
N PRO A 268 -39.34 19.57 -7.51
CA PRO A 268 -38.73 18.87 -8.62
C PRO A 268 -37.64 17.89 -8.16
N PHE A 269 -37.60 16.70 -8.73
CA PHE A 269 -36.60 15.66 -8.41
C PHE A 269 -35.15 16.15 -8.59
N SER A 270 -34.89 17.04 -9.59
CA SER A 270 -33.59 17.66 -9.79
C SER A 270 -33.08 18.42 -8.58
N ARG A 271 -33.95 19.12 -7.83
CA ARG A 271 -33.59 19.80 -6.58
C ARG A 271 -33.14 18.83 -5.50
N LEU A 272 -33.79 17.68 -5.43
CA LEU A 272 -33.42 16.64 -4.47
C LEU A 272 -32.03 16.05 -4.81
N VAL A 273 -31.74 15.87 -6.11
CA VAL A 273 -30.41 15.44 -6.58
C VAL A 273 -29.32 16.46 -6.23
N GLU A 274 -29.61 17.76 -6.43
CA GLU A 274 -28.68 18.84 -6.02
C GLU A 274 -28.43 18.84 -4.50
N GLN A 275 -29.46 18.60 -3.72
CA GLN A 275 -29.35 18.49 -2.26
C GLN A 275 -28.52 17.26 -1.86
N ALA A 276 -28.76 16.11 -2.46
CA ALA A 276 -27.96 14.90 -2.22
C ALA A 276 -26.48 15.14 -2.54
N ARG A 277 -26.20 15.84 -3.64
CA ARG A 277 -24.83 16.22 -4.02
C ARG A 277 -24.18 17.15 -2.99
N ALA A 278 -24.90 18.17 -2.54
CA ALA A 278 -24.40 19.11 -1.53
C ALA A 278 -24.11 18.42 -0.17
N LEU A 279 -24.87 17.38 0.16
CA LEU A 279 -24.68 16.55 1.36
C LEU A 279 -23.56 15.49 1.19
N GLY A 280 -23.02 15.34 -0.01
CA GLY A 280 -21.98 14.34 -0.29
C GLY A 280 -22.49 12.91 -0.42
N TYR A 281 -23.77 12.72 -0.70
CA TYR A 281 -24.42 11.40 -0.85
C TYR A 281 -24.31 10.82 -2.25
N THR A 282 -23.85 11.61 -3.24
CA THR A 282 -23.68 11.15 -4.62
C THR A 282 -22.23 10.83 -4.93
N GLU A 283 -21.99 10.02 -5.96
CA GLU A 283 -20.69 9.94 -6.64
C GLU A 283 -20.32 11.34 -7.20
N PRO A 284 -19.05 11.58 -7.59
CA PRO A 284 -18.64 12.86 -8.16
C PRO A 284 -19.50 13.35 -9.32
N ASP A 285 -19.98 12.42 -10.15
CA ASP A 285 -21.02 12.64 -11.15
C ASP A 285 -22.33 11.94 -10.72
N PRO A 286 -23.37 12.67 -10.29
CA PRO A 286 -24.65 12.08 -9.91
C PRO A 286 -25.32 11.23 -10.99
N ARG A 287 -24.93 11.38 -12.26
CA ARG A 287 -25.43 10.56 -13.35
C ARG A 287 -25.01 9.10 -13.22
N ASP A 288 -23.86 8.83 -12.63
CA ASP A 288 -23.39 7.46 -12.34
C ASP A 288 -24.31 6.75 -11.34
N ASP A 289 -24.85 7.48 -10.34
CA ASP A 289 -25.86 6.96 -9.42
C ASP A 289 -27.20 6.74 -10.12
N LEU A 290 -27.69 7.78 -10.80
CA LEU A 290 -29.03 7.78 -11.44
C LEU A 290 -29.13 6.79 -12.59
N SER A 291 -28.05 6.53 -13.32
CA SER A 291 -28.01 5.55 -14.42
C SER A 291 -27.93 4.09 -13.91
N GLY A 292 -27.73 3.87 -12.60
CA GLY A 292 -27.46 2.56 -12.04
C GLY A 292 -26.03 2.04 -12.29
N THR A 293 -25.15 2.85 -12.89
CA THR A 293 -23.77 2.44 -13.20
C THR A 293 -23.01 2.04 -11.95
N ASP A 294 -23.17 2.77 -10.84
CA ASP A 294 -22.53 2.44 -9.57
C ASP A 294 -23.04 1.11 -9.01
N VAL A 295 -24.34 0.86 -9.08
CA VAL A 295 -24.95 -0.42 -8.68
C VAL A 295 -24.42 -1.56 -9.55
N ALA A 296 -24.39 -1.38 -10.87
CA ALA A 296 -23.85 -2.37 -11.80
C ALA A 296 -22.41 -2.73 -11.50
N ARG A 297 -21.56 -1.73 -11.20
CA ARG A 297 -20.15 -1.96 -10.80
C ARG A 297 -20.05 -2.81 -9.54
N LYS A 298 -20.89 -2.55 -8.53
CA LYS A 298 -20.91 -3.32 -7.27
C LYS A 298 -21.32 -4.77 -7.51
N LEU A 299 -22.39 -4.99 -8.30
CA LEU A 299 -22.83 -6.33 -8.66
C LEU A 299 -21.77 -7.11 -9.44
N VAL A 300 -21.08 -6.46 -10.39
CA VAL A 300 -19.96 -7.07 -11.13
C VAL A 300 -18.82 -7.48 -10.19
N ILE A 301 -18.50 -6.65 -9.18
CA ILE A 301 -17.46 -6.96 -8.20
C ILE A 301 -17.86 -8.20 -7.39
N LEU A 302 -19.09 -8.27 -6.89
CA LEU A 302 -19.58 -9.42 -6.12
C LEU A 302 -19.64 -10.70 -6.97
N ALA A 303 -20.15 -10.61 -8.20
CA ALA A 303 -20.20 -11.75 -9.12
C ALA A 303 -18.82 -12.26 -9.55
N ARG A 304 -17.78 -11.44 -9.45
CA ARG A 304 -16.39 -11.87 -9.71
C ARG A 304 -15.71 -12.44 -8.49
N GLU A 305 -16.21 -12.15 -7.32
CA GLU A 305 -15.72 -12.72 -6.07
C GLU A 305 -16.29 -14.12 -5.84
N ALA A 306 -17.55 -14.32 -6.24
CA ALA A 306 -18.21 -15.63 -6.28
C ALA A 306 -17.65 -16.51 -7.41
#